data_21da376aca8dc39bc1b8aeb7efddbbeb
#
_entry.id   21da376aca8dc39bc1b8aeb7efddbbeb
#
_cell.length_a   1.000
_cell.length_b   1.000
_cell.length_c   1.000
_cell.angle_alpha   90.00
_cell.angle_beta   90.00
_cell.angle_gamma   90.00
#
_symmetry.space_group_name_H-M   'P 1'
#
loop_
_entity.id
_entity.type
_entity.pdbx_description
1 polymer ?
#
loop_
_entity_poly.entity_id
_entity_poly.type
_entity_poly.pdbx_seq_one_letter_code
_entity_poly.pdbx_strand_id
1 'polypeptide(L)'
;KPDFIASHISGMANYFSQVKTPLVGLKENVLLQIRVFNCVTGITFDLNDNEDRTNYILNRLFEIAGDVNGFLLYPSMQIFTGEGKLLFSAKGESQLTEFIPVGNADLLDGNYQEETQADVERRLRSIALLEEKHIPYMEYLRSEALESEAHLRSRKEMVQRAAALFAVAVYSEVMLSGGSGREEALFYFNKMEQLYEVESYLSPAEAAYIDNPDPEEQECILFGWRYECAGVLLWAAGVVDDLPYPSEIIDVPVLAAIFWQHKGIGGLLSKGFSRSQSEILDAADITLRYDWACVEARVHGKEAPA
;
A
#
# COMPACT_ATOMS: atom_id res chain seq x y z
N LYS A 1 -15.43 8.03 4.84
CA LYS A 1 -15.29 9.04 3.75
C LYS A 1 -13.88 9.61 3.84
N PRO A 2 -13.04 9.53 2.79
CA PRO A 2 -11.71 10.15 2.81
C PRO A 2 -11.75 11.64 3.19
N ASP A 3 -12.70 12.39 2.62
CA ASP A 3 -12.95 13.80 2.97
C ASP A 3 -13.30 13.99 4.45
N PHE A 4 -13.97 13.01 5.07
CA PHE A 4 -14.31 13.07 6.49
C PHE A 4 -13.05 12.93 7.36
N ILE A 5 -12.16 12.00 7.04
CA ILE A 5 -10.90 11.78 7.78
C ILE A 5 -10.02 13.01 7.63
N ALA A 6 -9.75 13.48 6.41
CA ALA A 6 -8.92 14.64 6.16
C ALA A 6 -9.49 15.91 6.83
N SER A 7 -10.80 16.14 6.71
CA SER A 7 -11.47 17.27 7.36
C SER A 7 -11.39 17.18 8.88
N HIS A 8 -11.56 15.98 9.46
CA HIS A 8 -11.51 15.77 10.90
C HIS A 8 -10.09 15.99 11.46
N ILE A 9 -9.08 15.42 10.79
CA ILE A 9 -7.66 15.60 11.15
C ILE A 9 -7.26 17.07 11.05
N SER A 10 -7.61 17.73 9.94
CA SER A 10 -7.33 19.16 9.74
C SER A 10 -8.03 20.03 10.79
N GLY A 11 -9.29 19.74 11.12
CA GLY A 11 -10.04 20.43 12.15
C GLY A 11 -9.40 20.29 13.53
N MET A 12 -8.98 19.07 13.89
CA MET A 12 -8.31 18.76 15.14
C MET A 12 -6.94 19.45 15.22
N ALA A 13 -6.13 19.37 14.16
CA ALA A 13 -4.84 20.05 14.08
C ALA A 13 -4.99 21.57 14.20
N ASN A 14 -5.95 22.17 13.49
CA ASN A 14 -6.24 23.60 13.58
C ASN A 14 -6.70 24.01 14.99
N TYR A 15 -7.55 23.24 15.63
CA TYR A 15 -8.00 23.51 16.98
C TYR A 15 -6.82 23.55 17.97
N PHE A 16 -6.02 22.47 18.01
CA PHE A 16 -4.90 22.37 18.95
C PHE A 16 -3.75 23.32 18.60
N SER A 17 -3.59 23.73 17.34
CA SER A 17 -2.57 24.73 16.97
C SER A 17 -2.79 26.08 17.65
N GLN A 18 -4.04 26.43 17.98
CA GLN A 18 -4.42 27.69 18.62
C GLN A 18 -4.28 27.63 20.15
N VAL A 19 -4.13 26.45 20.73
CA VAL A 19 -3.99 26.28 22.16
C VAL A 19 -2.66 26.85 22.65
N LYS A 20 -2.70 27.77 23.61
CA LYS A 20 -1.52 28.35 24.22
C LYS A 20 -0.95 27.42 25.30
N THR A 21 0.34 27.16 25.24
CA THR A 21 1.04 26.30 26.20
C THR A 21 2.51 26.71 26.31
N PRO A 22 3.14 26.54 27.49
CA PRO A 22 4.60 26.65 27.61
C PRO A 22 5.34 25.43 27.01
N LEU A 23 4.65 24.33 26.75
CA LEU A 23 5.20 23.08 26.20
C LEU A 23 5.19 23.12 24.68
N VAL A 24 5.92 24.06 24.08
CA VAL A 24 5.89 24.32 22.62
C VAL A 24 6.32 23.09 21.84
N GLY A 25 7.46 22.48 22.17
CA GLY A 25 7.97 21.31 21.44
C GLY A 25 7.05 20.10 21.56
N LEU A 26 6.45 19.84 22.72
CA LEU A 26 5.46 18.78 22.88
C LEU A 26 4.24 19.04 21.99
N LYS A 27 3.73 20.28 21.98
CA LYS A 27 2.59 20.66 21.12
C LYS A 27 2.90 20.46 19.64
N GLU A 28 4.08 20.86 19.18
CA GLU A 28 4.51 20.69 17.79
C GLU A 28 4.54 19.21 17.38
N ASN A 29 5.10 18.35 18.24
CA ASN A 29 5.15 16.91 18.02
C ASN A 29 3.75 16.26 18.04
N VAL A 30 2.85 16.70 18.93
CA VAL A 30 1.45 16.25 18.95
C VAL A 30 0.73 16.67 17.67
N LEU A 31 0.93 17.88 17.18
CA LEU A 31 0.35 18.37 15.93
C LEU A 31 0.88 17.58 14.72
N LEU A 32 2.17 17.24 14.74
CA LEU A 32 2.77 16.41 13.71
C LEU A 32 2.13 15.02 13.71
N GLN A 33 2.01 14.37 14.88
CA GLN A 33 1.33 13.08 14.98
C GLN A 33 -0.12 13.12 14.50
N ILE A 34 -0.88 14.16 14.85
CA ILE A 34 -2.27 14.31 14.39
C ILE A 34 -2.33 14.34 12.86
N ARG A 35 -1.40 15.03 12.21
CA ARG A 35 -1.39 15.16 10.74
C ARG A 35 -1.04 13.88 10.00
N VAL A 36 -0.30 12.96 10.62
CA VAL A 36 0.09 11.68 10.01
C VAL A 36 -0.89 10.54 10.29
N PHE A 37 -1.96 10.76 11.06
CA PHE A 37 -3.00 9.76 11.24
C PHE A 37 -3.77 9.50 9.93
N ASN A 38 -3.95 8.23 9.63
CA ASN A 38 -4.68 7.75 8.46
C ASN A 38 -6.04 7.11 8.79
N CYS A 39 -6.39 7.05 10.08
CA CYS A 39 -7.65 6.48 10.55
C CYS A 39 -8.23 7.31 11.68
N VAL A 40 -9.55 7.49 11.66
CA VAL A 40 -10.34 8.11 12.74
C VAL A 40 -11.59 7.28 12.97
N THR A 41 -11.80 6.85 14.22
CA THR A 41 -12.99 6.09 14.61
C THR A 41 -13.74 6.82 15.72
N GLY A 42 -15.02 7.12 15.51
CA GLY A 42 -15.91 7.64 16.54
C GLY A 42 -16.62 6.51 17.28
N ILE A 43 -16.55 6.52 18.61
CA ILE A 43 -17.18 5.51 19.46
C ILE A 43 -18.11 6.23 20.44
N THR A 44 -19.37 5.80 20.46
CA THR A 44 -20.38 6.31 21.38
C THR A 44 -20.93 5.17 22.20
N PHE A 45 -20.97 5.31 23.52
CA PHE A 45 -21.54 4.33 24.41
C PHE A 45 -22.20 5.03 25.61
N ASP A 46 -23.15 4.35 26.24
CA ASP A 46 -23.90 4.88 27.36
C ASP A 46 -23.12 4.74 28.67
N LEU A 47 -22.92 5.83 29.39
CA LEU A 47 -22.20 5.84 30.67
C LEU A 47 -23.06 5.39 31.86
N ASN A 48 -24.39 5.24 31.63
CA ASN A 48 -25.33 5.09 32.74
C ASN A 48 -25.58 3.65 33.21
N ASP A 49 -25.07 2.64 32.47
CA ASP A 49 -25.55 1.28 32.69
C ASP A 49 -24.72 0.44 33.67
N ASN A 50 -23.44 0.66 33.83
CA ASN A 50 -22.61 -0.10 34.76
C ASN A 50 -21.18 0.44 34.73
N GLU A 51 -20.63 0.81 35.85
CA GLU A 51 -19.26 1.32 35.98
C GLU A 51 -18.22 0.27 35.49
N ASP A 52 -18.43 -0.99 35.80
CA ASP A 52 -17.54 -2.08 35.38
C ASP A 52 -17.50 -2.23 33.84
N ARG A 53 -18.66 -2.11 33.18
CA ARG A 53 -18.76 -2.17 31.72
C ARG A 53 -18.10 -0.95 31.07
N THR A 54 -18.31 0.23 31.63
CA THR A 54 -17.67 1.46 31.14
C THR A 54 -16.17 1.35 31.25
N ASN A 55 -15.64 0.92 32.40
CA ASN A 55 -14.21 0.72 32.62
C ASN A 55 -13.65 -0.36 31.67
N TYR A 56 -14.37 -1.44 31.44
CA TYR A 56 -13.96 -2.47 30.49
C TYR A 56 -13.82 -1.90 29.07
N ILE A 57 -14.83 -1.12 28.60
CA ILE A 57 -14.78 -0.50 27.26
C ILE A 57 -13.60 0.48 27.16
N LEU A 58 -13.44 1.36 28.15
CA LEU A 58 -12.35 2.32 28.15
C LEU A 58 -10.99 1.65 28.15
N ASN A 59 -10.79 0.61 28.96
CA ASN A 59 -9.52 -0.12 28.99
C ASN A 59 -9.22 -0.75 27.64
N ARG A 60 -10.23 -1.33 26.96
CA ARG A 60 -10.06 -1.88 25.62
C ARG A 60 -9.71 -0.80 24.57
N LEU A 61 -10.29 0.39 24.69
CA LEU A 61 -9.96 1.50 23.82
C LEU A 61 -8.52 1.98 24.03
N PHE A 62 -8.06 2.02 25.27
CA PHE A 62 -6.67 2.35 25.59
C PHE A 62 -5.70 1.28 25.07
N GLU A 63 -6.01 -0.01 25.22
CA GLU A 63 -5.22 -1.10 24.67
C GLU A 63 -5.10 -0.97 23.15
N ILE A 64 -6.22 -0.80 22.43
CA ILE A 64 -6.22 -0.61 20.98
C ILE A 64 -5.40 0.63 20.57
N ALA A 65 -5.59 1.75 21.28
CA ALA A 65 -4.81 2.95 20.98
C ALA A 65 -3.30 2.73 21.21
N GLY A 66 -2.92 1.96 22.21
CA GLY A 66 -1.52 1.57 22.43
C GLY A 66 -0.97 0.71 21.30
N ASP A 67 -1.72 -0.29 20.86
CA ASP A 67 -1.31 -1.22 19.79
C ASP A 67 -1.09 -0.53 18.43
N VAL A 68 -1.88 0.52 18.14
CA VAL A 68 -1.84 1.23 16.85
C VAL A 68 -1.12 2.61 16.94
N ASN A 69 -0.45 2.92 18.03
CA ASN A 69 0.12 4.24 18.33
C ASN A 69 -0.90 5.39 18.16
N GLY A 70 -2.14 5.11 18.53
CA GLY A 70 -3.26 6.03 18.39
C GLY A 70 -3.44 6.93 19.59
N PHE A 71 -4.34 7.91 19.44
CA PHE A 71 -4.79 8.80 20.52
C PHE A 71 -6.26 8.57 20.85
N LEU A 72 -6.63 8.77 22.12
CA LEU A 72 -8.03 8.91 22.52
C LEU A 72 -8.36 10.38 22.73
N LEU A 73 -9.26 10.90 21.90
CA LEU A 73 -9.81 12.25 22.06
C LEU A 73 -11.15 12.17 22.78
N TYR A 74 -11.20 12.77 23.96
CA TYR A 74 -12.43 12.89 24.74
C TYR A 74 -13.29 14.07 24.29
N PRO A 75 -14.61 14.06 24.57
CA PRO A 75 -15.49 15.21 24.30
C PRO A 75 -15.07 16.51 24.97
N SER A 76 -14.30 16.41 26.06
CA SER A 76 -13.69 17.54 26.77
C SER A 76 -12.48 18.15 26.05
N MET A 77 -12.15 17.68 24.83
CA MET A 77 -10.98 18.10 24.08
C MET A 77 -9.66 17.79 24.81
N GLN A 78 -9.62 16.68 25.49
CA GLN A 78 -8.43 16.12 26.11
C GLN A 78 -7.95 14.95 25.27
N ILE A 79 -6.67 14.93 24.92
CA ILE A 79 -6.02 13.84 24.18
C ILE A 79 -5.26 12.98 25.17
N PHE A 80 -5.48 11.67 25.11
CA PHE A 80 -4.75 10.70 25.93
C PHE A 80 -3.95 9.75 25.03
N THR A 81 -2.79 9.32 25.53
CA THR A 81 -2.00 8.22 24.93
C THR A 81 -2.67 6.88 25.20
N GLY A 82 -2.27 5.83 24.49
CA GLY A 82 -2.70 4.45 24.75
C GLY A 82 -2.38 3.97 26.17
N GLU A 83 -1.41 4.56 26.84
CA GLU A 83 -1.10 4.30 28.26
C GLU A 83 -2.00 5.06 29.26
N GLY A 84 -2.97 5.83 28.78
CA GLY A 84 -3.89 6.59 29.61
C GLY A 84 -3.31 7.89 30.19
N LYS A 85 -2.15 8.36 29.71
CA LYS A 85 -1.57 9.64 30.13
C LYS A 85 -2.19 10.79 29.35
N LEU A 86 -2.52 11.88 30.03
CA LEU A 86 -2.96 13.11 29.38
C LEU A 86 -1.81 13.66 28.52
N LEU A 87 -1.95 13.54 27.22
CA LEU A 87 -0.97 14.01 26.24
C LEU A 87 -1.10 15.52 26.01
N PHE A 88 -2.34 16.01 25.83
CA PHE A 88 -2.60 17.42 25.64
C PHE A 88 -4.06 17.79 25.92
N SER A 89 -4.31 18.98 26.46
CA SER A 89 -5.65 19.47 26.75
C SER A 89 -5.96 20.79 26.04
N ALA A 90 -7.25 21.14 25.97
CA ALA A 90 -7.70 22.45 25.50
C ALA A 90 -7.12 23.65 26.28
N LYS A 91 -6.61 23.41 27.48
CA LYS A 91 -5.96 24.44 28.32
C LYS A 91 -4.43 24.46 28.13
N GLY A 92 -3.88 23.60 27.30
CA GLY A 92 -2.44 23.49 27.05
C GLY A 92 -1.70 22.73 28.15
N GLU A 93 -2.41 21.94 28.98
CA GLU A 93 -1.87 21.09 30.01
C GLU A 93 -1.46 19.72 29.45
N SER A 94 -0.43 19.12 30.04
CA SER A 94 0.01 17.76 29.72
C SER A 94 0.60 17.11 30.99
N GLN A 95 0.50 15.78 31.07
CA GLN A 95 1.23 14.98 32.05
C GLN A 95 2.62 14.57 31.54
N LEU A 96 2.92 14.86 30.28
CA LEU A 96 4.19 14.56 29.63
C LEU A 96 4.96 15.86 29.38
N THR A 97 6.27 15.79 29.48
CA THR A 97 7.17 16.91 29.13
C THR A 97 7.63 16.85 27.68
N GLU A 98 7.62 15.68 27.12
CA GLU A 98 7.98 15.43 25.72
C GLU A 98 7.10 14.31 25.13
N PHE A 99 7.00 14.30 23.82
CA PHE A 99 6.31 13.27 23.04
C PHE A 99 7.09 13.06 21.74
N ILE A 100 7.33 11.80 21.37
CA ILE A 100 8.00 11.42 20.12
C ILE A 100 6.92 10.92 19.18
N PRO A 101 6.66 11.60 18.05
CA PRO A 101 5.70 11.14 17.07
C PRO A 101 6.17 9.84 16.41
N VAL A 102 5.20 8.99 16.04
CA VAL A 102 5.43 7.70 15.38
C VAL A 102 4.74 7.71 14.03
N GLY A 103 5.48 7.39 12.98
CA GLY A 103 4.97 7.36 11.63
C GLY A 103 6.07 7.02 10.63
N ASN A 104 5.78 7.14 9.35
CA ASN A 104 6.81 7.04 8.32
C ASN A 104 7.81 8.20 8.52
N ALA A 105 9.12 7.90 8.51
CA ALA A 105 10.18 8.87 8.73
C ALA A 105 10.06 10.09 7.79
N ASP A 106 9.74 9.87 6.52
CA ASP A 106 9.59 10.93 5.53
C ASP A 106 8.46 11.92 5.86
N LEU A 107 7.38 11.42 6.49
CA LEU A 107 6.26 12.26 6.95
C LEU A 107 6.60 13.02 8.25
N LEU A 108 7.43 12.44 9.11
CA LEU A 108 7.81 13.02 10.41
C LEU A 108 8.93 14.04 10.30
N ASP A 109 9.90 13.79 9.43
CA ASP A 109 11.07 14.65 9.23
C ASP A 109 10.75 15.93 8.45
N GLY A 110 9.53 16.07 7.94
CA GLY A 110 9.15 17.19 7.09
C GLY A 110 9.88 17.20 5.74
N ASN A 111 10.61 16.13 5.42
CA ASN A 111 11.21 15.87 4.11
C ASN A 111 10.13 15.52 3.07
N TYR A 112 9.00 16.18 3.18
CA TYR A 112 7.94 16.12 2.21
C TYR A 112 8.47 16.78 0.95
N GLN A 113 8.99 16.00 0.02
CA GLN A 113 9.39 16.56 -1.26
C GLN A 113 8.16 17.13 -1.93
N GLU A 114 8.25 18.39 -2.33
CA GLU A 114 7.18 19.01 -3.10
C GLU A 114 7.06 18.31 -4.45
N GLU A 115 5.82 18.13 -4.91
CA GLU A 115 5.57 17.64 -6.26
C GLU A 115 6.28 18.55 -7.27
N THR A 116 7.01 17.95 -8.18
CA THR A 116 7.61 18.67 -9.30
C THR A 116 6.53 19.07 -10.31
N GLN A 117 6.87 19.95 -11.25
CA GLN A 117 5.97 20.28 -12.36
C GLN A 117 5.59 19.00 -13.15
N ALA A 118 6.52 18.05 -13.30
CA ALA A 118 6.26 16.79 -13.99
C ALA A 118 5.22 15.92 -13.24
N ASP A 119 5.26 15.90 -11.90
CA ASP A 119 4.28 15.17 -11.08
C ASP A 119 2.89 15.79 -11.18
N VAL A 120 2.80 17.11 -11.14
CA VAL A 120 1.54 17.84 -11.32
C VAL A 120 0.94 17.55 -12.70
N GLU A 121 1.74 17.63 -13.75
CA GLU A 121 1.30 17.34 -15.12
C GLU A 121 0.86 15.88 -15.29
N ARG A 122 1.56 14.94 -14.66
CA ARG A 122 1.17 13.52 -14.62
C ARG A 122 -0.20 13.36 -13.99
N ARG A 123 -0.40 13.91 -12.80
CA ARG A 123 -1.70 13.88 -12.11
C ARG A 123 -2.82 14.44 -12.99
N LEU A 124 -2.60 15.57 -13.64
CA LEU A 124 -3.59 16.19 -14.53
C LEU A 124 -3.91 15.31 -15.75
N ARG A 125 -2.91 14.63 -16.33
CA ARG A 125 -3.15 13.66 -17.41
C ARG A 125 -4.00 12.49 -16.95
N SER A 126 -3.69 11.94 -15.78
CA SER A 126 -4.47 10.84 -15.20
C SER A 126 -5.92 11.26 -14.90
N ILE A 127 -6.12 12.45 -14.34
CA ILE A 127 -7.44 13.00 -14.07
C ILE A 127 -8.24 13.16 -15.37
N ALA A 128 -7.63 13.70 -16.42
CA ALA A 128 -8.31 13.87 -17.71
C ALA A 128 -8.77 12.52 -18.30
N LEU A 129 -7.97 11.45 -18.16
CA LEU A 129 -8.36 10.08 -18.55
C LEU A 129 -9.54 9.55 -17.72
N LEU A 130 -9.56 9.82 -16.41
CA LEU A 130 -10.66 9.41 -15.54
C LEU A 130 -11.95 10.16 -15.86
N GLU A 131 -11.86 11.47 -16.16
CA GLU A 131 -12.99 12.29 -16.59
C GLU A 131 -13.59 11.77 -17.92
N GLU A 132 -12.74 11.48 -18.90
CA GLU A 132 -13.16 10.90 -20.18
C GLU A 132 -13.92 9.58 -20.00
N LYS A 133 -13.45 8.75 -19.06
CA LYS A 133 -14.07 7.45 -18.73
C LYS A 133 -15.20 7.55 -17.72
N HIS A 134 -15.52 8.73 -17.23
CA HIS A 134 -16.53 8.96 -16.17
C HIS A 134 -16.25 8.19 -14.87
N ILE A 135 -14.98 7.97 -14.56
CA ILE A 135 -14.52 7.30 -13.34
C ILE A 135 -14.35 8.35 -12.24
N PRO A 136 -14.94 8.16 -11.04
CA PRO A 136 -14.73 9.05 -9.90
C PRO A 136 -13.27 9.14 -9.51
N TYR A 137 -12.81 10.31 -9.13
CA TYR A 137 -11.43 10.52 -8.70
C TYR A 137 -11.33 11.49 -7.52
N MET A 138 -10.21 11.47 -6.84
CA MET A 138 -9.83 12.43 -5.81
C MET A 138 -8.81 13.41 -6.40
N GLU A 139 -9.18 14.68 -6.49
CA GLU A 139 -8.37 15.71 -7.15
C GLU A 139 -6.96 15.86 -6.55
N TYR A 140 -6.87 15.74 -5.23
CA TYR A 140 -5.62 15.93 -4.47
C TYR A 140 -4.93 14.62 -4.07
N LEU A 141 -5.31 13.50 -4.70
CA LEU A 141 -4.60 12.24 -4.47
C LEU A 141 -3.17 12.37 -4.99
N ARG A 142 -2.22 12.34 -4.07
CA ARG A 142 -0.80 12.41 -4.40
C ARG A 142 -0.35 11.13 -5.10
N SER A 143 0.57 11.25 -6.04
CA SER A 143 1.24 10.10 -6.63
C SER A 143 2.05 9.34 -5.57
N GLU A 144 2.13 8.02 -5.67
CA GLU A 144 2.85 7.18 -4.71
C GLU A 144 4.37 7.39 -4.78
N ALA A 145 4.90 7.66 -5.98
CA ALA A 145 6.30 7.99 -6.21
C ALA A 145 6.42 9.26 -7.06
N LEU A 146 7.26 10.18 -6.62
CA LEU A 146 7.56 11.40 -7.35
C LEU A 146 8.69 11.18 -8.38
N GLU A 147 8.71 12.01 -9.41
CA GLU A 147 9.76 11.97 -10.45
C GLU A 147 11.17 12.09 -9.86
N SER A 148 11.31 12.89 -8.80
CA SER A 148 12.59 13.13 -8.12
C SER A 148 13.05 11.99 -7.21
N GLU A 149 12.13 11.15 -6.75
CA GLU A 149 12.38 10.05 -5.80
C GLU A 149 12.49 8.70 -6.49
N ALA A 150 11.90 8.58 -7.67
CA ALA A 150 11.82 7.32 -8.38
C ALA A 150 13.20 6.87 -8.90
N HIS A 151 13.60 5.68 -8.50
CA HIS A 151 14.81 5.02 -8.98
C HIS A 151 14.45 3.68 -9.62
N LEU A 152 14.45 3.64 -10.93
CA LEU A 152 14.15 2.42 -11.65
C LEU A 152 15.22 1.36 -11.43
N ARG A 153 14.79 0.13 -11.23
CA ARG A 153 15.68 -1.03 -11.30
C ARG A 153 16.17 -1.23 -12.73
N SER A 154 17.34 -1.84 -12.87
CA SER A 154 17.84 -2.19 -14.18
C SER A 154 16.88 -3.16 -14.90
N ARG A 155 16.89 -3.11 -16.22
CA ARG A 155 16.08 -4.02 -17.05
C ARG A 155 16.32 -5.49 -16.71
N LYS A 156 17.58 -5.85 -16.41
CA LYS A 156 17.95 -7.19 -16.00
C LYS A 156 17.25 -7.59 -14.69
N GLU A 157 17.31 -6.72 -13.67
CA GLU A 157 16.63 -6.98 -12.39
C GLU A 157 15.12 -7.09 -12.55
N MET A 158 14.49 -6.25 -13.38
CA MET A 158 13.05 -6.34 -13.65
C MET A 158 12.69 -7.69 -14.25
N VAL A 159 13.44 -8.16 -15.26
CA VAL A 159 13.18 -9.45 -15.93
C VAL A 159 13.44 -10.63 -14.99
N GLN A 160 14.50 -10.58 -14.18
CA GLN A 160 14.82 -11.62 -13.20
C GLN A 160 13.73 -11.70 -12.12
N ARG A 161 13.28 -10.54 -11.62
CA ARG A 161 12.18 -10.49 -10.66
C ARG A 161 10.86 -10.97 -11.27
N ALA A 162 10.57 -10.62 -12.52
CA ALA A 162 9.40 -11.10 -13.23
C ALA A 162 9.41 -12.65 -13.36
N ALA A 163 10.57 -13.24 -13.67
CA ALA A 163 10.72 -14.70 -13.73
C ALA A 163 10.48 -15.36 -12.37
N ALA A 164 10.98 -14.77 -11.27
CA ALA A 164 10.75 -15.27 -9.92
C ALA A 164 9.26 -15.21 -9.54
N LEU A 165 8.58 -14.09 -9.82
CA LEU A 165 7.15 -13.94 -9.56
C LEU A 165 6.32 -14.92 -10.38
N PHE A 166 6.67 -15.12 -11.66
CA PHE A 166 6.02 -16.11 -12.51
C PHE A 166 6.20 -17.53 -11.97
N ALA A 167 7.41 -17.90 -11.52
CA ALA A 167 7.68 -19.22 -10.94
C ALA A 167 6.84 -19.47 -9.67
N VAL A 168 6.70 -18.47 -8.80
CA VAL A 168 5.85 -18.54 -7.60
C VAL A 168 4.38 -18.71 -7.97
N ALA A 169 3.90 -17.97 -8.97
CA ALA A 169 2.50 -18.06 -9.41
C ALA A 169 2.19 -19.43 -10.06
N VAL A 170 3.08 -19.97 -10.87
CA VAL A 170 2.94 -21.34 -11.45
C VAL A 170 2.92 -22.38 -10.33
N TYR A 171 3.82 -22.25 -9.34
CA TYR A 171 3.82 -23.15 -8.17
C TYR A 171 2.46 -23.11 -7.46
N SER A 172 1.91 -21.93 -7.21
CA SER A 172 0.61 -21.73 -6.57
C SER A 172 -0.55 -22.33 -7.36
N GLU A 173 -0.58 -22.13 -8.67
CA GLU A 173 -1.61 -22.68 -9.56
C GLU A 173 -1.60 -24.20 -9.54
N VAL A 174 -0.42 -24.83 -9.61
CA VAL A 174 -0.29 -26.28 -9.56
C VAL A 174 -0.73 -26.82 -8.20
N MET A 175 -0.37 -26.15 -7.10
CA MET A 175 -0.84 -26.54 -5.75
C MET A 175 -2.37 -26.51 -5.64
N LEU A 176 -3.04 -25.55 -6.26
CA LEU A 176 -4.51 -25.42 -6.26
C LEU A 176 -5.20 -26.39 -7.21
N SER A 177 -4.52 -26.91 -8.24
CA SER A 177 -5.15 -27.75 -9.28
C SER A 177 -5.56 -29.15 -8.78
N GLY A 178 -5.14 -29.57 -7.59
CA GLY A 178 -5.48 -30.86 -7.00
C GLY A 178 -4.87 -32.07 -7.70
N GLY A 179 -3.90 -31.86 -8.60
CA GLY A 179 -3.16 -32.92 -9.32
C GLY A 179 -2.06 -33.59 -8.45
N SER A 180 -0.85 -33.79 -9.03
CA SER A 180 0.31 -34.36 -8.31
C SER A 180 0.84 -33.49 -7.18
N GLY A 181 0.18 -32.38 -6.90
CA GLY A 181 0.43 -31.50 -5.77
C GLY A 181 1.84 -30.90 -5.79
N ARG A 182 2.47 -30.88 -4.63
CA ARG A 182 3.77 -30.24 -4.42
C ARG A 182 4.90 -30.77 -5.32
N GLU A 183 4.92 -32.06 -5.62
CA GLU A 183 5.98 -32.65 -6.46
C GLU A 183 5.97 -32.02 -7.87
N GLU A 184 4.79 -31.90 -8.46
CA GLU A 184 4.63 -31.26 -9.76
C GLU A 184 4.91 -29.75 -9.70
N ALA A 185 4.44 -29.06 -8.65
CA ALA A 185 4.71 -27.65 -8.43
C ALA A 185 6.22 -27.37 -8.32
N LEU A 186 6.96 -28.17 -7.55
CA LEU A 186 8.42 -28.09 -7.44
C LEU A 186 9.12 -28.43 -8.78
N PHE A 187 8.58 -29.35 -9.58
CA PHE A 187 9.16 -29.65 -10.88
C PHE A 187 9.16 -28.38 -11.78
N TYR A 188 8.04 -27.64 -11.86
CA TYR A 188 7.98 -26.41 -12.65
C TYR A 188 8.85 -25.32 -12.04
N PHE A 189 8.84 -25.15 -10.74
CA PHE A 189 9.68 -24.19 -10.02
C PHE A 189 11.17 -24.42 -10.30
N ASN A 190 11.66 -25.67 -10.14
CA ASN A 190 13.04 -26.05 -10.41
C ASN A 190 13.43 -25.84 -11.87
N LYS A 191 12.48 -25.98 -12.79
CA LYS A 191 12.71 -25.69 -14.21
C LYS A 191 12.92 -24.20 -14.46
N MET A 192 12.17 -23.36 -13.77
CA MET A 192 12.37 -21.92 -13.80
C MET A 192 13.68 -21.51 -13.12
N GLU A 193 14.05 -22.17 -12.02
CA GLU A 193 15.35 -21.96 -11.38
C GLU A 193 16.52 -22.24 -12.34
N GLN A 194 16.50 -23.37 -13.03
CA GLN A 194 17.54 -23.74 -14.00
C GLN A 194 17.68 -22.76 -15.17
N LEU A 195 16.60 -22.10 -15.58
CA LEU A 195 16.58 -21.18 -16.71
C LEU A 195 16.83 -19.72 -16.33
N TYR A 196 16.41 -19.31 -15.12
CA TYR A 196 16.29 -17.92 -14.76
C TYR A 196 16.91 -17.56 -13.39
N GLU A 197 17.42 -18.54 -12.61
CA GLU A 197 18.01 -18.33 -11.29
C GLU A 197 17.04 -17.63 -10.31
N VAL A 198 15.77 -18.09 -10.28
CA VAL A 198 14.64 -17.40 -9.64
C VAL A 198 14.76 -17.32 -8.13
N GLU A 199 15.40 -18.29 -7.46
CA GLU A 199 15.57 -18.33 -6.01
C GLU A 199 16.26 -17.08 -5.47
N SER A 200 17.25 -16.55 -6.21
CA SER A 200 18.01 -15.36 -5.86
C SER A 200 17.15 -14.06 -5.89
N TYR A 201 15.96 -14.13 -6.44
CA TYR A 201 15.05 -12.99 -6.65
C TYR A 201 13.71 -13.16 -5.93
N LEU A 202 13.57 -14.17 -5.07
CA LEU A 202 12.42 -14.30 -4.19
C LEU A 202 12.47 -13.29 -3.04
N SER A 203 11.32 -12.83 -2.61
CA SER A 203 11.20 -12.18 -1.31
C SER A 203 11.27 -13.23 -0.18
N PRO A 204 11.59 -12.84 1.07
CA PRO A 204 11.58 -13.78 2.19
C PRO A 204 10.25 -14.51 2.38
N ALA A 205 9.12 -13.82 2.11
CA ALA A 205 7.80 -14.44 2.21
C ALA A 205 7.55 -15.47 1.10
N GLU A 206 8.01 -15.20 -0.13
CA GLU A 206 7.89 -16.13 -1.25
C GLU A 206 8.79 -17.35 -1.04
N ALA A 207 10.01 -17.17 -0.55
CA ALA A 207 10.90 -18.28 -0.21
C ALA A 207 10.28 -19.16 0.88
N ALA A 208 9.77 -18.57 1.97
CA ALA A 208 9.09 -19.29 3.03
C ALA A 208 7.85 -20.07 2.53
N TYR A 209 7.10 -19.47 1.58
CA TYR A 209 5.95 -20.11 0.95
C TYR A 209 6.36 -21.35 0.12
N ILE A 210 7.39 -21.25 -0.72
CA ILE A 210 7.89 -22.39 -1.51
C ILE A 210 8.45 -23.51 -0.59
N ASP A 211 9.09 -23.15 0.51
CA ASP A 211 9.63 -24.09 1.49
C ASP A 211 8.53 -24.78 2.32
N ASN A 212 7.35 -24.16 2.47
CA ASN A 212 6.23 -24.75 3.22
C ASN A 212 5.72 -26.02 2.52
N PRO A 213 5.76 -27.20 3.17
CA PRO A 213 5.28 -28.45 2.56
C PRO A 213 3.76 -28.52 2.42
N ASP A 214 3.01 -27.74 3.20
CA ASP A 214 1.56 -27.78 3.28
C ASP A 214 0.99 -26.35 3.44
N PRO A 215 1.09 -25.52 2.38
CA PRO A 215 0.56 -24.16 2.42
C PRO A 215 -0.97 -24.16 2.42
N GLU A 216 -1.56 -23.20 3.12
CA GLU A 216 -3.01 -23.02 3.13
C GLU A 216 -3.53 -22.61 1.73
N GLU A 217 -4.75 -23.03 1.39
CA GLU A 217 -5.39 -22.69 0.12
C GLU A 217 -5.39 -21.16 -0.12
N GLN A 218 -5.64 -20.38 0.93
CA GLN A 218 -5.64 -18.92 0.87
C GLN A 218 -4.25 -18.35 0.54
N GLU A 219 -3.16 -18.97 1.04
CA GLU A 219 -1.81 -18.58 0.66
C GLU A 219 -1.55 -18.84 -0.81
N CYS A 220 -1.96 -20.03 -1.31
CA CYS A 220 -1.84 -20.36 -2.73
C CYS A 220 -2.61 -19.35 -3.60
N ILE A 221 -3.82 -18.97 -3.23
CA ILE A 221 -4.58 -17.94 -3.94
C ILE A 221 -3.83 -16.60 -3.96
N LEU A 222 -3.30 -16.16 -2.81
CA LEU A 222 -2.58 -14.89 -2.70
C LEU A 222 -1.29 -14.87 -3.53
N PHE A 223 -0.53 -15.97 -3.53
CA PHE A 223 0.69 -16.06 -4.33
C PHE A 223 0.41 -16.30 -5.82
N GLY A 224 -0.75 -16.83 -6.19
CA GLY A 224 -1.20 -16.91 -7.58
C GLY A 224 -1.31 -15.54 -8.26
N TRP A 225 -1.66 -14.49 -7.53
CA TRP A 225 -1.71 -13.11 -8.05
C TRP A 225 -0.34 -12.55 -8.48
N ARG A 226 0.76 -13.28 -8.27
CA ARG A 226 2.09 -12.90 -8.76
C ARG A 226 2.19 -12.90 -10.29
N TYR A 227 1.25 -13.53 -11.00
CA TYR A 227 1.15 -13.40 -12.46
C TYR A 227 0.98 -11.95 -12.90
N GLU A 228 0.10 -11.19 -12.24
CA GLU A 228 -0.12 -9.78 -12.52
C GLU A 228 1.17 -8.97 -12.34
N CYS A 229 1.85 -9.20 -11.22
CA CYS A 229 3.11 -8.53 -10.94
C CYS A 229 4.21 -8.86 -11.96
N ALA A 230 4.28 -10.12 -12.42
CA ALA A 230 5.23 -10.55 -13.44
C ALA A 230 4.97 -9.85 -14.78
N GLY A 231 3.71 -9.74 -15.17
CA GLY A 231 3.32 -9.05 -16.39
C GLY A 231 3.68 -7.56 -16.38
N VAL A 232 3.40 -6.87 -15.28
CA VAL A 232 3.77 -5.46 -15.12
C VAL A 232 5.29 -5.25 -15.25
N LEU A 233 6.11 -6.12 -14.64
CA LEU A 233 7.56 -6.02 -14.76
C LEU A 233 8.07 -6.34 -16.17
N LEU A 234 7.46 -7.30 -16.88
CA LEU A 234 7.81 -7.57 -18.27
C LEU A 234 7.42 -6.41 -19.19
N TRP A 235 6.30 -5.75 -18.92
CA TRP A 235 5.92 -4.52 -19.61
C TRP A 235 6.92 -3.40 -19.34
N ALA A 236 7.27 -3.15 -18.09
CA ALA A 236 8.25 -2.13 -17.72
C ALA A 236 9.64 -2.40 -18.33
N ALA A 237 10.02 -3.66 -18.44
CA ALA A 237 11.25 -4.09 -19.11
C ALA A 237 11.16 -4.06 -20.66
N GLY A 238 10.01 -3.72 -21.24
CA GLY A 238 9.80 -3.68 -22.69
C GLY A 238 9.85 -5.06 -23.36
N VAL A 239 9.49 -6.11 -22.64
CA VAL A 239 9.35 -7.47 -23.16
C VAL A 239 7.92 -7.70 -23.68
N VAL A 240 6.96 -7.05 -23.06
CA VAL A 240 5.55 -6.99 -23.44
C VAL A 240 5.23 -5.56 -23.86
N ASP A 241 4.50 -5.41 -24.96
CA ASP A 241 4.23 -4.09 -25.54
C ASP A 241 3.12 -3.35 -24.79
N ASP A 242 2.07 -4.03 -24.36
CA ASP A 242 0.89 -3.42 -23.77
C ASP A 242 0.72 -3.83 -22.30
N LEU A 243 0.29 -2.90 -21.47
CA LEU A 243 -0.22 -3.16 -20.13
C LEU A 243 -1.75 -3.24 -20.23
N PRO A 244 -2.36 -4.41 -19.94
CA PRO A 244 -3.81 -4.55 -20.07
C PRO A 244 -4.55 -3.60 -19.11
N TYR A 245 -5.75 -3.22 -19.49
CA TYR A 245 -6.63 -2.45 -18.64
C TYR A 245 -7.01 -3.29 -17.41
N PRO A 246 -7.03 -2.74 -16.19
CA PRO A 246 -7.15 -3.51 -14.94
C PRO A 246 -8.53 -4.14 -14.68
N SER A 247 -9.46 -4.13 -15.65
CA SER A 247 -10.70 -4.91 -15.60
C SER A 247 -10.51 -6.38 -16.01
N GLU A 248 -9.36 -6.72 -16.56
CA GLU A 248 -9.04 -8.06 -17.03
C GLU A 248 -7.80 -8.59 -16.31
N ILE A 249 -7.81 -9.88 -16.01
CA ILE A 249 -6.62 -10.56 -15.49
C ILE A 249 -5.65 -10.82 -16.64
N ILE A 250 -4.36 -10.88 -16.28
CA ILE A 250 -3.32 -11.13 -17.28
C ILE A 250 -3.51 -12.46 -17.99
N ASP A 251 -3.23 -12.49 -19.29
CA ASP A 251 -3.24 -13.73 -20.09
C ASP A 251 -2.05 -14.62 -19.68
N VAL A 252 -2.28 -15.54 -18.74
CA VAL A 252 -1.26 -16.45 -18.22
C VAL A 252 -0.64 -17.33 -19.31
N PRO A 253 -1.39 -17.92 -20.26
CA PRO A 253 -0.83 -18.61 -21.42
C PRO A 253 0.17 -17.78 -22.23
N VAL A 254 -0.12 -16.50 -22.48
CA VAL A 254 0.80 -15.59 -23.18
C VAL A 254 2.06 -15.36 -22.35
N LEU A 255 1.92 -15.12 -21.05
CA LEU A 255 3.07 -14.98 -20.17
C LEU A 255 3.95 -16.24 -20.13
N ALA A 256 3.33 -17.41 -20.02
CA ALA A 256 4.02 -18.69 -20.04
C ALA A 256 4.80 -18.89 -21.36
N ALA A 257 4.17 -18.56 -22.49
CA ALA A 257 4.83 -18.65 -23.81
C ALA A 257 6.08 -17.79 -23.89
N ILE A 258 6.07 -16.57 -23.30
CA ILE A 258 7.23 -15.67 -23.24
C ILE A 258 8.40 -16.36 -22.55
N PHE A 259 8.19 -16.91 -21.33
CA PHE A 259 9.26 -17.55 -20.57
C PHE A 259 9.77 -18.84 -21.23
N TRP A 260 8.89 -19.68 -21.79
CA TRP A 260 9.28 -20.92 -22.42
C TRP A 260 9.96 -20.77 -23.77
N GLN A 261 9.64 -19.72 -24.53
CA GLN A 261 10.26 -19.44 -25.83
C GLN A 261 11.68 -18.89 -25.69
N HIS A 262 11.93 -18.04 -24.69
CA HIS A 262 13.20 -17.32 -24.56
C HIS A 262 14.28 -18.08 -23.80
N LYS A 263 13.94 -19.12 -23.06
CA LYS A 263 14.88 -20.06 -22.41
C LYS A 263 16.03 -19.41 -21.63
N GLY A 264 15.72 -18.38 -20.85
CA GLY A 264 16.65 -17.69 -19.97
C GLY A 264 16.72 -16.17 -20.14
N ILE A 265 17.37 -15.51 -19.19
CA ILE A 265 17.44 -14.04 -19.10
C ILE A 265 17.99 -13.40 -20.37
N GLY A 266 19.04 -13.98 -20.97
CA GLY A 266 19.66 -13.43 -22.19
C GLY A 266 18.67 -13.38 -23.37
N GLY A 267 17.79 -14.37 -23.50
CA GLY A 267 16.76 -14.39 -24.52
C GLY A 267 15.73 -13.27 -24.34
N LEU A 268 15.27 -13.06 -23.10
CA LEU A 268 14.33 -11.98 -22.77
C LEU A 268 14.95 -10.58 -22.96
N LEU A 269 16.23 -10.42 -22.62
CA LEU A 269 16.95 -9.16 -22.77
C LEU A 269 17.33 -8.83 -24.22
N SER A 270 17.26 -9.79 -25.12
CA SER A 270 17.59 -9.56 -26.55
C SER A 270 16.55 -8.75 -27.31
N LYS A 271 15.32 -8.58 -26.76
CA LYS A 271 14.20 -7.86 -27.37
C LYS A 271 13.90 -6.57 -26.60
N GLY A 272 13.56 -5.53 -27.34
CA GLY A 272 13.01 -4.29 -26.78
C GLY A 272 13.98 -3.48 -25.94
N PHE A 273 13.45 -2.42 -25.37
CA PHE A 273 14.13 -1.51 -24.43
C PHE A 273 13.21 -1.30 -23.23
N SER A 274 13.80 -1.03 -22.07
CA SER A 274 13.01 -0.61 -20.90
C SER A 274 12.17 0.61 -21.23
N ARG A 275 10.99 0.66 -20.68
CA ARG A 275 10.20 1.87 -20.69
C ARG A 275 10.93 2.97 -19.92
N SER A 276 10.64 4.21 -20.29
CA SER A 276 11.17 5.37 -19.58
C SER A 276 10.56 5.47 -18.18
N GLN A 277 11.27 6.17 -17.29
CA GLN A 277 10.76 6.47 -15.95
C GLN A 277 9.39 7.16 -16.01
N SER A 278 9.20 8.11 -16.90
CA SER A 278 7.94 8.83 -17.06
C SER A 278 6.79 7.88 -17.46
N GLU A 279 7.00 6.95 -18.41
CA GLU A 279 5.98 5.98 -18.81
C GLU A 279 5.57 5.05 -17.64
N ILE A 280 6.56 4.60 -16.86
CA ILE A 280 6.31 3.73 -15.71
C ILE A 280 5.56 4.49 -14.60
N LEU A 281 5.94 5.73 -14.32
CA LEU A 281 5.27 6.56 -13.33
C LEU A 281 3.87 6.99 -13.78
N ASP A 282 3.67 7.25 -15.08
CA ASP A 282 2.34 7.53 -15.64
C ASP A 282 1.38 6.33 -15.45
N ALA A 283 1.88 5.11 -15.72
CA ALA A 283 1.11 3.89 -15.49
C ALA A 283 0.83 3.64 -13.99
N ALA A 284 1.80 3.91 -13.13
CA ALA A 284 1.61 3.79 -11.68
C ALA A 284 0.58 4.79 -11.15
N ASP A 285 0.63 6.06 -11.58
CA ASP A 285 -0.30 7.10 -11.14
C ASP A 285 -1.74 6.81 -11.55
N ILE A 286 -1.97 6.41 -12.80
CA ILE A 286 -3.34 6.07 -13.24
C ILE A 286 -3.86 4.82 -12.54
N THR A 287 -3.01 3.81 -12.31
CA THR A 287 -3.39 2.59 -11.59
C THR A 287 -3.78 2.88 -10.14
N LEU A 288 -3.01 3.71 -9.43
CA LEU A 288 -3.34 4.19 -8.09
C LEU A 288 -4.73 4.83 -8.04
N ARG A 289 -5.07 5.63 -9.04
CA ARG A 289 -6.38 6.31 -9.11
C ARG A 289 -7.51 5.37 -9.44
N TYR A 290 -7.28 4.34 -10.27
CA TYR A 290 -8.25 3.27 -10.49
C TYR A 290 -8.50 2.48 -9.21
N ASP A 291 -7.45 2.13 -8.46
CA ASP A 291 -7.58 1.45 -7.18
C ASP A 291 -8.37 2.30 -6.17
N TRP A 292 -8.04 3.59 -6.07
CA TRP A 292 -8.81 4.51 -5.23
C TRP A 292 -10.29 4.53 -5.61
N ALA A 293 -10.63 4.59 -6.88
CA ALA A 293 -12.02 4.61 -7.35
C ALA A 293 -12.76 3.31 -7.01
N CYS A 294 -12.09 2.16 -7.12
CA CYS A 294 -12.63 0.86 -6.72
C CYS A 294 -12.85 0.76 -5.21
N VAL A 295 -11.90 1.23 -4.41
CA VAL A 295 -12.02 1.27 -2.95
C VAL A 295 -13.16 2.19 -2.52
N GLU A 296 -13.27 3.39 -3.11
CA GLU A 296 -14.33 4.36 -2.84
C GLU A 296 -15.72 3.78 -3.19
N ALA A 297 -15.85 3.11 -4.34
CA ALA A 297 -17.07 2.44 -4.73
C ALA A 297 -17.46 1.35 -3.71
N ARG A 298 -16.51 0.50 -3.30
CA ARG A 298 -16.72 -0.56 -2.32
C ARG A 298 -17.15 0.00 -0.96
N VAL A 299 -16.50 1.06 -0.47
CA VAL A 299 -16.86 1.72 0.80
C VAL A 299 -18.29 2.25 0.78
N HIS A 300 -18.77 2.69 -0.38
CA HIS A 300 -20.14 3.20 -0.55
C HIS A 300 -21.14 2.15 -1.03
N GLY A 301 -20.77 0.86 -1.07
CA GLY A 301 -21.64 -0.23 -1.51
C GLY A 301 -22.07 -0.10 -2.99
N LYS A 302 -21.21 0.50 -3.82
CA LYS A 302 -21.41 0.64 -5.27
C LYS A 302 -20.57 -0.39 -6.01
N GLU A 303 -20.94 -0.67 -7.26
CA GLU A 303 -20.12 -1.45 -8.18
C GLU A 303 -18.84 -0.68 -8.54
N ALA A 304 -17.75 -1.42 -8.77
CA ALA A 304 -16.52 -0.82 -9.25
C ALA A 304 -16.77 -0.14 -10.62
N PRO A 305 -16.17 1.03 -10.86
CA PRO A 305 -16.26 1.66 -12.17
C PRO A 305 -15.61 0.76 -13.24
N ALA A 306 -16.27 0.66 -14.39
CA ALA A 306 -15.86 -0.20 -15.51
C ALA A 306 -14.84 0.50 -16.42
#